data_3c075f4f5e7bd41c856240c6270fe003
#
_entry.id   3c075f4f5e7bd41c856240c6270fe003
#
_cell.length_a   1.000
_cell.length_b   1.000
_cell.length_c   1.000
_cell.angle_alpha   90.00
_cell.angle_beta   90.00
_cell.angle_gamma   90.00
#
_symmetry.space_group_name_H-M   'P 1'
#
loop_
_entity.id
_entity.type
_entity.pdbx_description
1 polymer ?
#
loop_
_entity_poly.entity_id
_entity_poly.type
_entity_poly.pdbx_seq_one_letter_code
_entity_poly.pdbx_strand_id
1 'polypeptide(L)'
;MLQDTATVRDMLFSPQTEVALFDAEDQETLRRIADVCRDIPGILYCGSAGLARELPVPQDDAPKSAPWNGVGKIFVVTGSMKMETAAQIRQLSQKGFQIVPLRVAALNRAEDKAEEISNACRATAAALHGDGPGVVLTFDYLLHAASKGETDESESTPEQR
;
A
#
# COMPACT_ATOMS: atom_id res chain seq x y z
N MET A 1 -19.65 -10.93 17.03
CA MET A 1 -20.00 -10.15 18.24
C MET A 1 -18.78 -10.19 19.16
N LEU A 2 -18.05 -9.08 19.32
CA LEU A 2 -16.93 -9.03 20.27
C LEU A 2 -17.48 -9.37 21.66
N GLN A 3 -16.86 -10.37 22.29
CA GLN A 3 -17.08 -10.65 23.72
C GLN A 3 -16.90 -9.36 24.52
N ASP A 4 -17.45 -9.32 25.73
CA ASP A 4 -17.32 -8.17 26.63
C ASP A 4 -15.87 -7.68 26.68
N THR A 5 -15.66 -6.38 26.51
CA THR A 5 -14.35 -5.71 26.47
C THR A 5 -13.49 -6.05 27.70
N ALA A 6 -14.10 -6.23 28.85
CA ALA A 6 -13.42 -6.63 30.08
C ALA A 6 -12.83 -8.04 29.97
N THR A 7 -13.60 -9.00 29.48
CA THR A 7 -13.14 -10.38 29.26
C THR A 7 -11.99 -10.47 28.28
N VAL A 8 -12.05 -9.71 27.18
CA VAL A 8 -10.95 -9.65 26.19
C VAL A 8 -9.68 -9.06 26.82
N ARG A 9 -9.83 -8.01 27.61
CA ARG A 9 -8.71 -7.36 28.30
C ARG A 9 -8.04 -8.32 29.30
N ASP A 10 -8.83 -9.04 30.10
CA ASP A 10 -8.31 -10.03 31.04
C ASP A 10 -7.54 -11.15 30.35
N MET A 11 -8.01 -11.61 29.21
CA MET A 11 -7.30 -12.60 28.38
C MET A 11 -5.96 -12.06 27.86
N LEU A 12 -5.89 -10.80 27.41
CA LEU A 12 -4.68 -10.18 26.90
C LEU A 12 -3.62 -9.92 27.98
N PHE A 13 -4.06 -9.64 29.22
CA PHE A 13 -3.15 -9.47 30.37
C PHE A 13 -2.72 -10.81 31.00
N SER A 14 -3.25 -11.93 30.52
CA SER A 14 -2.83 -13.24 31.01
C SER A 14 -1.37 -13.51 30.64
N PRO A 15 -0.52 -13.91 31.61
CA PRO A 15 0.88 -14.25 31.31
C PRO A 15 1.06 -15.46 30.38
N GLN A 16 -0.02 -16.19 30.11
CA GLN A 16 -0.04 -17.31 29.17
C GLN A 16 -0.37 -16.89 27.73
N THR A 17 -0.81 -15.66 27.52
CA THR A 17 -1.16 -15.17 26.16
C THR A 17 0.06 -14.56 25.51
N GLU A 18 0.68 -15.27 24.58
CA GLU A 18 1.80 -14.77 23.79
C GLU A 18 1.33 -14.08 22.50
N VAL A 19 0.24 -14.58 21.91
CA VAL A 19 -0.35 -14.07 20.65
C VAL A 19 -1.87 -14.03 20.78
N ALA A 20 -2.46 -12.91 20.41
CA ALA A 20 -3.91 -12.75 20.28
C ALA A 20 -4.28 -12.47 18.82
N LEU A 21 -5.24 -13.22 18.29
CA LEU A 21 -5.76 -13.04 16.95
C LEU A 21 -7.18 -12.50 17.03
N PHE A 22 -7.44 -11.42 16.30
CA PHE A 22 -8.74 -10.76 16.22
C PHE A 22 -9.27 -10.74 14.80
N ASP A 23 -10.53 -11.10 14.63
CA ASP A 23 -11.28 -10.87 13.40
C ASP A 23 -11.96 -9.50 13.44
N ALA A 24 -11.88 -8.75 12.34
CA ALA A 24 -12.51 -7.45 12.20
C ALA A 24 -13.15 -7.32 10.81
N GLU A 25 -14.44 -7.05 10.79
CA GLU A 25 -15.23 -6.91 9.55
C GLU A 25 -15.33 -5.44 9.10
N ASP A 26 -15.18 -4.50 10.04
CA ASP A 26 -15.36 -3.08 9.80
C ASP A 26 -14.37 -2.20 10.60
N GLN A 27 -14.38 -0.90 10.32
CA GLN A 27 -13.50 0.07 10.94
C GLN A 27 -13.81 0.27 12.43
N GLU A 28 -15.09 0.15 12.83
CA GLU A 28 -15.49 0.27 14.23
C GLU A 28 -14.93 -0.88 15.08
N THR A 29 -14.92 -2.09 14.54
CA THR A 29 -14.30 -3.25 15.18
C THR A 29 -12.79 -3.05 15.36
N LEU A 30 -12.11 -2.51 14.33
CA LEU A 30 -10.68 -2.19 14.43
C LEU A 30 -10.38 -1.13 15.50
N ARG A 31 -11.22 -0.10 15.60
CA ARG A 31 -11.12 0.92 16.67
C ARG A 31 -11.24 0.30 18.05
N ARG A 32 -12.24 -0.56 18.26
CA ARG A 32 -12.44 -1.25 19.53
C ARG A 32 -11.27 -2.15 19.90
N ILE A 33 -10.67 -2.85 18.95
CA ILE A 33 -9.45 -3.64 19.17
C ILE A 33 -8.31 -2.72 19.62
N ALA A 34 -8.08 -1.60 18.91
CA ALA A 34 -7.05 -0.64 19.26
C ALA A 34 -7.26 -0.06 20.68
N ASP A 35 -8.51 0.27 21.05
CA ASP A 35 -8.85 0.81 22.37
C ASP A 35 -8.61 -0.21 23.50
N VAL A 36 -8.95 -1.49 23.28
CA VAL A 36 -8.71 -2.56 24.26
C VAL A 36 -7.23 -2.77 24.50
N CYS A 37 -6.43 -2.68 23.45
CA CYS A 37 -4.99 -2.93 23.48
C CYS A 37 -4.16 -1.71 23.89
N ARG A 38 -4.74 -0.51 23.95
CA ARG A 38 -4.03 0.78 24.08
C ARG A 38 -3.05 0.85 25.24
N ASP A 39 -3.45 0.33 26.40
CA ASP A 39 -2.70 0.46 27.65
C ASP A 39 -1.86 -0.79 27.98
N ILE A 40 -1.70 -1.72 27.02
CA ILE A 40 -0.91 -2.93 27.22
C ILE A 40 0.55 -2.63 26.85
N PRO A 41 1.47 -2.63 27.81
CA PRO A 41 2.86 -2.33 27.53
C PRO A 41 3.52 -3.45 26.73
N GLY A 42 4.40 -3.08 25.79
CA GLY A 42 5.23 -4.03 25.04
C GLY A 42 4.48 -4.83 23.95
N ILE A 43 3.24 -4.44 23.63
CA ILE A 43 2.48 -5.11 22.57
C ILE A 43 3.04 -4.78 21.19
N LEU A 44 3.16 -5.80 20.34
CA LEU A 44 3.49 -5.66 18.94
C LEU A 44 2.21 -5.85 18.12
N TYR A 45 1.82 -4.82 17.38
CA TYR A 45 0.67 -4.88 16.48
C TYR A 45 1.07 -5.41 15.10
N CYS A 46 0.35 -6.41 14.62
CA CYS A 46 0.45 -6.90 13.25
C CYS A 46 -0.95 -6.88 12.62
N GLY A 47 -1.14 -6.08 11.58
CA GLY A 47 -2.48 -5.95 10.99
C GLY A 47 -2.53 -5.06 9.75
N SER A 48 -3.75 -4.73 9.33
CA SER A 48 -4.03 -3.91 8.14
C SER A 48 -3.73 -2.42 8.38
N ALA A 49 -3.69 -1.65 7.28
CA ALA A 49 -3.64 -0.19 7.33
C ALA A 49 -4.86 0.41 8.08
N GLY A 50 -6.00 -0.30 8.10
CA GLY A 50 -7.18 0.07 8.88
C GLY A 50 -6.88 0.07 10.38
N LEU A 51 -6.23 -0.98 10.88
CA LEU A 51 -5.80 -1.03 12.29
C LEU A 51 -4.78 0.08 12.60
N ALA A 52 -3.80 0.29 11.72
CA ALA A 52 -2.80 1.33 11.93
C ALA A 52 -3.39 2.74 12.07
N ARG A 53 -4.52 3.03 11.44
CA ARG A 53 -5.24 4.31 11.59
C ARG A 53 -5.84 4.54 12.97
N GLU A 54 -6.18 3.46 13.66
CA GLU A 54 -6.82 3.52 14.97
C GLU A 54 -5.80 3.51 16.12
N LEU A 55 -4.54 3.17 15.83
CA LEU A 55 -3.51 3.18 16.85
C LEU A 55 -3.13 4.61 17.25
N PRO A 56 -2.93 4.89 18.55
CA PRO A 56 -2.50 6.21 18.99
C PRO A 56 -1.10 6.52 18.43
N VAL A 57 -0.98 7.66 17.76
CA VAL A 57 0.33 8.18 17.38
C VAL A 57 0.87 8.96 18.58
N PRO A 58 2.05 8.64 19.12
CA PRO A 58 2.69 9.44 20.15
C PRO A 58 2.89 10.87 19.62
N GLN A 59 2.27 11.85 20.27
CA GLN A 59 2.31 13.24 19.79
C GLN A 59 3.72 13.85 19.84
N ASP A 60 4.55 13.35 20.73
CA ASP A 60 5.92 13.89 20.95
C ASP A 60 6.99 13.24 20.07
N ASP A 61 6.72 12.05 19.52
CA ASP A 61 7.66 11.26 18.70
C ASP A 61 7.29 11.23 17.22
N ALA A 62 6.31 12.02 16.78
CA ALA A 62 6.11 12.15 15.34
C ALA A 62 7.43 12.60 14.74
N PRO A 63 8.15 11.76 13.97
CA PRO A 63 9.37 12.18 13.34
C PRO A 63 9.00 13.44 12.56
N LYS A 64 9.55 14.58 12.97
CA LYS A 64 9.47 15.79 12.14
C LYS A 64 10.04 15.34 10.81
N SER A 65 9.17 14.96 9.88
CA SER A 65 9.61 14.56 8.55
C SER A 65 10.49 15.69 8.10
N ALA A 66 11.79 15.43 7.96
CA ALA A 66 12.66 16.42 7.38
C ALA A 66 11.98 16.85 6.08
N PRO A 67 11.66 18.13 5.91
CA PRO A 67 10.96 18.56 4.71
C PRO A 67 11.82 18.09 3.54
N TRP A 68 11.22 17.21 2.71
CA TRP A 68 11.90 16.86 1.46
C TRP A 68 12.15 18.16 0.71
N ASN A 69 13.41 18.51 0.57
CA ASN A 69 13.83 19.78 -0.01
C ASN A 69 13.62 19.85 -1.54
N GLY A 70 12.98 18.83 -2.13
CA GLY A 70 12.66 18.77 -3.55
C GLY A 70 13.88 18.60 -4.48
N VAL A 71 15.06 18.38 -3.94
CA VAL A 71 16.28 18.19 -4.72
C VAL A 71 16.45 16.71 -5.06
N GLY A 72 16.50 16.41 -6.35
CA GLY A 72 16.74 15.07 -6.87
C GLY A 72 15.53 14.41 -7.54
N LYS A 73 15.78 13.26 -8.13
CA LYS A 73 14.76 12.43 -8.77
C LYS A 73 14.18 11.44 -7.78
N ILE A 74 12.89 11.14 -7.95
CA ILE A 74 12.21 10.14 -7.13
C ILE A 74 12.18 8.81 -7.87
N PHE A 75 12.64 7.75 -7.21
CA PHE A 75 12.50 6.39 -7.70
C PHE A 75 11.49 5.63 -6.84
N VAL A 76 10.37 5.23 -7.47
CA VAL A 76 9.30 4.46 -6.83
C VAL A 76 9.34 3.04 -7.36
N VAL A 77 9.35 2.06 -6.47
CA VAL A 77 9.20 0.64 -6.81
C VAL A 77 7.92 0.13 -6.15
N THR A 78 7.06 -0.50 -6.94
CA THR A 78 5.83 -1.08 -6.41
C THR A 78 5.55 -2.45 -7.02
N GLY A 79 5.30 -3.44 -6.12
CA GLY A 79 4.87 -4.79 -6.48
C GLY A 79 3.45 -5.12 -6.03
N SER A 80 2.69 -4.13 -5.56
CA SER A 80 1.30 -4.31 -5.11
C SER A 80 0.38 -4.65 -6.28
N MET A 81 -0.58 -5.56 -6.04
CA MET A 81 -1.63 -5.94 -7.00
C MET A 81 -2.95 -5.21 -6.76
N LYS A 82 -2.98 -4.22 -5.88
CA LYS A 82 -4.20 -3.51 -5.49
C LYS A 82 -4.61 -2.45 -6.52
N MET A 83 -5.92 -2.28 -6.71
CA MET A 83 -6.47 -1.25 -7.61
C MET A 83 -6.10 0.17 -7.17
N GLU A 84 -5.99 0.40 -5.86
CA GLU A 84 -5.53 1.67 -5.31
C GLU A 84 -4.10 2.01 -5.76
N THR A 85 -3.24 0.99 -5.88
CA THR A 85 -1.88 1.17 -6.41
C THR A 85 -1.91 1.56 -7.88
N ALA A 86 -2.78 0.96 -8.68
CA ALA A 86 -2.96 1.35 -10.09
C ALA A 86 -3.43 2.81 -10.20
N ALA A 87 -4.35 3.25 -9.36
CA ALA A 87 -4.80 4.65 -9.31
C ALA A 87 -3.68 5.61 -8.91
N GLN A 88 -2.85 5.24 -7.93
CA GLN A 88 -1.69 6.04 -7.52
C GLN A 88 -0.64 6.15 -8.64
N ILE A 89 -0.36 5.06 -9.36
CA ILE A 89 0.56 5.07 -10.51
C ILE A 89 0.03 6.01 -11.61
N ARG A 90 -1.27 5.97 -11.90
CA ARG A 90 -1.90 6.89 -12.85
C ARG A 90 -1.70 8.35 -12.46
N GLN A 91 -1.92 8.70 -11.19
CA GLN A 91 -1.68 10.05 -10.69
C GLN A 91 -0.21 10.47 -10.82
N LEU A 92 0.74 9.57 -10.55
CA LEU A 92 2.16 9.85 -10.73
C LEU A 92 2.49 10.08 -12.22
N SER A 93 1.93 9.27 -13.11
CA SER A 93 2.09 9.46 -14.58
C SER A 93 1.57 10.84 -15.02
N GLN A 94 0.40 11.26 -14.54
CA GLN A 94 -0.15 12.60 -14.82
C GLN A 94 0.72 13.74 -14.29
N LYS A 95 1.53 13.47 -13.25
CA LYS A 95 2.53 14.41 -12.71
C LYS A 95 3.88 14.35 -13.41
N GLY A 96 3.98 13.63 -14.53
CA GLY A 96 5.18 13.56 -15.35
C GLY A 96 6.20 12.48 -14.96
N PHE A 97 5.85 11.58 -14.03
CA PHE A 97 6.69 10.42 -13.75
C PHE A 97 6.70 9.46 -14.94
N GLN A 98 7.86 8.97 -15.32
CA GLN A 98 7.96 7.89 -16.29
C GLN A 98 7.59 6.57 -15.66
N ILE A 99 6.77 5.77 -16.36
CA ILE A 99 6.37 4.44 -15.88
C ILE A 99 7.17 3.40 -16.64
N VAL A 100 7.91 2.57 -15.92
CA VAL A 100 8.68 1.45 -16.47
C VAL A 100 7.99 0.15 -16.04
N PRO A 101 7.31 -0.55 -16.98
CA PRO A 101 6.68 -1.82 -16.68
C PRO A 101 7.70 -2.96 -16.66
N LEU A 102 7.52 -3.90 -15.71
CA LEU A 102 8.14 -5.21 -15.71
C LEU A 102 7.14 -6.25 -16.22
N ARG A 103 7.46 -6.96 -17.27
CA ARG A 103 6.62 -8.01 -17.84
C ARG A 103 6.69 -9.27 -16.97
N VAL A 104 5.63 -9.53 -16.20
CA VAL A 104 5.56 -10.69 -15.30
C VAL A 104 5.74 -12.00 -16.07
N ALA A 105 5.18 -12.11 -17.28
CA ALA A 105 5.33 -13.29 -18.11
C ALA A 105 6.80 -13.57 -18.49
N ALA A 106 7.61 -12.55 -18.72
CA ALA A 106 9.04 -12.68 -19.00
C ALA A 106 9.84 -13.02 -17.73
N LEU A 107 9.47 -12.46 -16.58
CA LEU A 107 10.12 -12.78 -15.30
C LEU A 107 9.94 -14.24 -14.88
N ASN A 108 8.85 -14.88 -15.31
CA ASN A 108 8.54 -16.29 -15.00
C ASN A 108 9.22 -17.29 -15.94
N ARG A 109 9.90 -16.82 -16.99
CA ARG A 109 10.66 -17.65 -17.92
C ARG A 109 12.14 -17.48 -17.66
N ALA A 110 12.85 -18.58 -17.43
CA ALA A 110 14.27 -18.51 -17.09
C ALA A 110 15.12 -17.84 -18.20
N GLU A 111 14.79 -18.12 -19.46
CA GLU A 111 15.45 -17.57 -20.65
C GLU A 111 15.26 -16.07 -20.84
N ASP A 112 14.08 -15.53 -20.49
CA ASP A 112 13.71 -14.13 -20.73
C ASP A 112 14.01 -13.21 -19.54
N LYS A 113 14.15 -13.80 -18.34
CA LYS A 113 14.24 -13.06 -17.07
C LYS A 113 15.40 -12.08 -17.02
N ALA A 114 16.59 -12.51 -17.43
CA ALA A 114 17.80 -11.70 -17.37
C ALA A 114 17.71 -10.50 -18.32
N GLU A 115 17.15 -10.71 -19.52
CA GLU A 115 16.93 -9.67 -20.50
C GLU A 115 15.88 -8.66 -20.03
N GLU A 116 14.76 -9.13 -19.48
CA GLU A 116 13.72 -8.25 -18.94
C GLU A 116 14.24 -7.35 -17.83
N ILE A 117 14.98 -7.90 -16.87
CA ILE A 117 15.61 -7.13 -15.78
C ILE A 117 16.59 -6.09 -16.37
N SER A 118 17.45 -6.49 -17.32
CA SER A 118 18.42 -5.59 -17.95
C SER A 118 17.73 -4.42 -18.66
N ASN A 119 16.64 -4.72 -19.38
CA ASN A 119 15.85 -3.71 -20.10
C ASN A 119 15.17 -2.73 -19.13
N ALA A 120 14.58 -3.24 -18.05
CA ALA A 120 13.96 -2.41 -17.02
C ALA A 120 14.99 -1.52 -16.29
N CYS A 121 16.16 -2.06 -15.96
CA CYS A 121 17.26 -1.28 -15.35
C CYS A 121 17.71 -0.14 -16.29
N ARG A 122 17.89 -0.42 -17.57
CA ARG A 122 18.29 0.58 -18.56
C ARG A 122 17.24 1.66 -18.75
N ALA A 123 15.96 1.28 -18.86
CA ALA A 123 14.84 2.21 -18.98
C ALA A 123 14.70 3.09 -17.72
N THR A 124 14.83 2.50 -16.54
CA THR A 124 14.81 3.21 -15.25
C THR A 124 15.95 4.22 -15.14
N ALA A 125 17.18 3.81 -15.49
CA ALA A 125 18.32 4.70 -15.49
C ALA A 125 18.14 5.87 -16.46
N ALA A 126 17.67 5.61 -17.69
CA ALA A 126 17.38 6.66 -18.67
C ALA A 126 16.32 7.64 -18.16
N ALA A 127 15.25 7.13 -17.52
CA ALA A 127 14.20 7.95 -16.91
C ALA A 127 14.72 8.84 -15.77
N LEU A 128 15.62 8.33 -14.95
CA LEU A 128 16.24 9.10 -13.86
C LEU A 128 17.19 10.19 -14.37
N HIS A 129 17.77 10.02 -15.56
CA HIS A 129 18.60 11.05 -16.21
C HIS A 129 17.79 12.04 -17.07
N GLY A 130 16.52 11.75 -17.37
CA GLY A 130 15.62 12.63 -18.13
C GLY A 130 15.12 13.85 -17.32
N ASP A 131 14.24 14.66 -17.91
CA ASP A 131 13.77 15.92 -17.32
C ASP A 131 12.59 15.75 -16.33
N GLY A 132 11.95 14.59 -16.30
CA GLY A 132 10.81 14.31 -15.41
C GLY A 132 11.16 14.30 -13.93
N PRO A 133 10.16 14.35 -13.04
CA PRO A 133 10.36 14.37 -11.58
C PRO A 133 10.87 13.03 -11.02
N GLY A 134 10.73 11.95 -11.79
CA GLY A 134 11.16 10.63 -11.36
C GLY A 134 10.61 9.50 -12.22
N VAL A 135 10.74 8.28 -11.71
CA VAL A 135 10.35 7.06 -12.40
C VAL A 135 9.62 6.10 -11.43
N VAL A 136 8.64 5.38 -11.96
CA VAL A 136 7.94 4.30 -11.26
C VAL A 136 8.25 2.99 -11.96
N LEU A 137 8.86 2.05 -11.26
CA LEU A 137 9.03 0.66 -11.68
C LEU A 137 7.88 -0.18 -11.12
N THR A 138 7.12 -0.83 -11.98
CA THR A 138 5.92 -1.58 -11.60
C THR A 138 5.69 -2.78 -12.51
N PHE A 139 4.80 -3.67 -12.12
CA PHE A 139 4.39 -4.78 -12.98
C PHE A 139 3.41 -4.33 -14.07
N ASP A 140 3.53 -4.92 -15.25
CA ASP A 140 2.74 -4.59 -16.46
C ASP A 140 1.22 -4.76 -16.28
N TYR A 141 0.76 -5.76 -15.51
CA TYR A 141 -0.67 -6.00 -15.28
C TYR A 141 -1.38 -4.83 -14.56
N LEU A 142 -0.65 -4.04 -13.73
CA LEU A 142 -1.21 -2.87 -13.07
C LEU A 142 -1.59 -1.76 -14.07
N LEU A 143 -0.86 -1.65 -15.16
CA LEU A 143 -1.16 -0.68 -16.22
C LEU A 143 -2.42 -1.08 -17.00
N HIS A 144 -2.60 -2.38 -17.26
CA HIS A 144 -3.82 -2.89 -17.91
C HIS A 144 -5.05 -2.76 -17.00
N ALA A 145 -4.92 -2.94 -15.71
CA ALA A 145 -5.99 -2.72 -14.75
C ALA A 145 -6.39 -1.23 -14.66
N ALA A 146 -5.39 -0.34 -14.75
CA ALA A 146 -5.62 1.10 -14.75
C ALA A 146 -6.38 1.60 -15.99
N SER A 147 -6.17 0.99 -17.17
CA SER A 147 -6.87 1.36 -18.42
C SER A 147 -8.32 0.85 -18.50
N LYS A 148 -8.64 -0.27 -17.84
CA LYS A 148 -10.00 -0.82 -17.80
C LYS A 148 -10.95 -0.07 -16.86
N GLY A 149 -10.45 0.60 -15.84
CA GLY A 149 -11.28 1.39 -14.92
C GLY A 149 -11.89 2.67 -15.52
N GLU A 150 -11.42 3.12 -16.68
CA GLU A 150 -11.98 4.28 -17.37
C GLU A 150 -13.21 3.95 -18.22
N THR A 151 -13.42 2.68 -18.57
CA THR A 151 -14.55 2.25 -19.39
C THR A 151 -15.81 1.92 -18.58
N ASP A 152 -15.70 1.60 -17.29
CA ASP A 152 -16.86 1.20 -16.47
C ASP A 152 -17.60 2.39 -15.81
N GLU A 153 -16.99 3.57 -15.71
CA GLU A 153 -17.68 4.75 -15.15
C GLU A 153 -18.57 5.50 -16.16
N SER A 154 -18.50 5.18 -17.46
CA SER A 154 -19.29 5.84 -18.50
C SER A 154 -20.61 5.14 -18.87
N GLU A 155 -20.91 3.96 -18.32
CA GLU A 155 -22.13 3.19 -18.66
C GLU A 155 -23.18 3.08 -17.55
N SER A 156 -23.04 3.74 -16.42
CA SER A 156 -24.10 3.75 -15.40
C SER A 156 -24.85 5.08 -15.33
N THR A 157 -25.61 5.38 -16.39
CA THR A 157 -26.75 6.29 -16.29
C THR A 157 -28.01 5.44 -16.14
N PRO A 158 -28.70 5.41 -15.01
CA PRO A 158 -30.00 4.76 -14.93
C PRO A 158 -31.03 5.67 -15.56
N GLU A 159 -31.47 5.33 -16.77
CA GLU A 159 -32.72 5.81 -17.29
C GLU A 159 -33.87 5.20 -16.48
N GLN A 160 -34.74 6.11 -16.07
CA GLN A 160 -35.98 5.94 -15.37
C GLN A 160 -36.92 4.94 -16.05
N ARG A 161 -37.50 4.04 -15.23
CA ARG A 161 -38.96 3.75 -15.29
C ARG A 161 -39.46 3.25 -13.94
#